data_d22dd4c591e35232633f0a1d4c3eab43
#
_entry.id   d22dd4c591e35232633f0a1d4c3eab43
#
_cell.length_a   1.000
_cell.length_b   1.000
_cell.length_c   1.000
_cell.angle_alpha   90.00
_cell.angle_beta   90.00
_cell.angle_gamma   90.00
#
_symmetry.space_group_name_H-M   'P 1'
#
loop_
_entity.id
_entity.type
_entity.pdbx_description
1 polymer ?
#
loop_
_entity_poly.entity_id
_entity_poly.type
_entity_poly.pdbx_seq_one_letter_code
_entity_poly.pdbx_strand_id
1 'polypeptide(L)'
;FPTRRSSDLAISEGSSSKAAAYVEIICQGRHFWGVGVDEDIIKSSIAALVSAANKMAKSENIIEGRDERIMEIMNYIQNNYADVTMDVLAKKFGLSKPYLSKYIKEKSGMTFQDAVKAARMKKARRLLKESNQTVESIAASVGYENVEHFNRLFKKAYEMTPVQFRRQYK
;
A
#
# COMPACT_ATOMS: atom_id res chain seq x y z
N PHE A 1 20.08 -14.21 5.62
CA PHE A 1 19.66 -15.56 6.06
C PHE A 1 19.23 -15.47 7.53
N PRO A 2 18.09 -16.07 7.95
CA PRO A 2 17.66 -16.06 9.35
C PRO A 2 18.60 -16.94 10.20
N THR A 3 19.16 -16.37 11.25
CA THR A 3 19.97 -17.11 12.24
C THR A 3 19.06 -17.95 13.12
N ARG A 4 19.32 -19.25 13.09
CA ARG A 4 18.64 -20.26 13.91
C ARG A 4 19.18 -20.21 15.34
N ARG A 5 18.37 -19.89 16.35
CA ARG A 5 18.71 -20.11 17.75
C ARG A 5 17.97 -21.33 18.29
N SER A 6 18.66 -22.10 19.14
CA SER A 6 18.31 -23.44 19.60
C SER A 6 16.97 -23.49 20.35
N SER A 7 16.29 -24.61 20.16
CA SER A 7 15.07 -25.02 20.85
C SER A 7 15.38 -25.55 22.24
N ASP A 8 14.71 -25.05 23.29
CA ASP A 8 14.63 -25.73 24.57
C ASP A 8 13.60 -26.85 24.49
N LEU A 9 14.03 -28.08 24.78
CA LEU A 9 13.21 -29.28 24.80
C LEU A 9 12.93 -29.64 26.27
N ALA A 10 11.64 -29.57 26.65
CA ALA A 10 11.19 -30.08 27.95
C ALA A 10 10.60 -31.49 27.74
N ILE A 11 11.14 -32.47 28.45
CA ILE A 11 10.67 -33.86 28.46
C ILE A 11 10.00 -34.12 29.81
N SER A 12 8.72 -34.57 29.81
CA SER A 12 8.04 -35.04 31.02
C SER A 12 8.15 -36.56 31.12
N GLU A 13 8.47 -37.11 32.31
CA GLU A 13 8.57 -38.53 32.56
C GLU A 13 7.17 -39.15 32.81
N GLY A 14 6.81 -40.17 32.04
CA GLY A 14 5.60 -40.97 32.20
C GLY A 14 5.26 -41.78 30.94
N SER A 15 4.38 -42.79 31.02
CA SER A 15 4.02 -43.72 29.93
C SER A 15 3.25 -43.05 28.75
N SER A 16 3.07 -41.75 28.74
CA SER A 16 2.58 -40.92 27.66
C SER A 16 3.31 -39.57 27.62
N SER A 17 4.63 -39.60 27.75
CA SER A 17 5.44 -38.37 27.71
C SER A 17 5.39 -37.76 26.30
N LYS A 18 4.99 -36.47 26.24
CA LYS A 18 4.97 -35.67 25.00
C LYS A 18 6.14 -34.72 24.98
N ALA A 19 6.84 -34.67 23.87
CA ALA A 19 7.86 -33.66 23.61
C ALA A 19 7.21 -32.34 23.23
N ALA A 20 7.64 -31.23 23.82
CA ALA A 20 7.26 -29.90 23.43
C ALA A 20 8.46 -29.21 22.78
N ALA A 21 8.27 -28.69 21.56
CA ALA A 21 9.26 -27.92 20.83
C ALA A 21 8.83 -26.46 20.69
N TYR A 22 9.76 -25.55 20.85
CA TYR A 22 9.58 -24.10 20.66
C TYR A 22 10.53 -23.65 19.55
N VAL A 23 9.99 -22.97 18.54
CA VAL A 23 10.78 -22.47 17.42
C VAL A 23 10.54 -20.97 17.26
N GLU A 24 11.62 -20.23 17.14
CA GLU A 24 11.59 -18.81 16.81
C GLU A 24 12.02 -18.61 15.37
N ILE A 25 11.23 -17.84 14.60
CA ILE A 25 11.59 -17.32 13.28
C ILE A 25 11.76 -15.82 13.41
N ILE A 26 12.90 -15.30 12.99
CA ILE A 26 13.16 -13.86 12.92
C ILE A 26 13.09 -13.43 11.45
N CYS A 27 12.17 -12.55 11.13
CA CYS A 27 12.00 -11.99 9.79
C CYS A 27 11.86 -10.48 9.89
N GLN A 28 12.71 -9.73 9.20
CA GLN A 28 12.70 -8.25 9.19
C GLN A 28 12.70 -7.62 10.61
N GLY A 29 13.46 -8.19 11.53
CA GLY A 29 13.54 -7.73 12.93
C GLY A 29 12.32 -8.06 13.79
N ARG A 30 11.38 -8.86 13.30
CA ARG A 30 10.19 -9.34 14.02
C ARG A 30 10.37 -10.79 14.42
N HIS A 31 9.86 -11.14 15.59
CA HIS A 31 9.99 -12.46 16.21
C HIS A 31 8.67 -13.23 16.14
N PHE A 32 8.66 -14.42 15.57
CA PHE A 32 7.50 -15.29 15.43
C PHE A 32 7.75 -16.62 16.12
N TRP A 33 7.05 -16.84 17.22
CA TRP A 33 7.19 -18.04 18.03
C TRP A 33 6.15 -19.09 17.65
N GLY A 34 6.60 -20.32 17.41
CA GLY A 34 5.77 -21.51 17.22
C GLY A 34 5.98 -22.53 18.33
N VAL A 35 4.95 -23.25 18.65
CA VAL A 35 4.95 -24.34 19.61
C VAL A 35 4.39 -25.60 18.96
N GLY A 36 5.04 -26.72 19.14
CA GLY A 36 4.59 -28.05 18.74
C GLY A 36 4.67 -29.03 19.92
N VAL A 37 3.66 -29.86 20.06
CA VAL A 37 3.63 -30.91 21.11
C VAL A 37 3.24 -32.21 20.41
N ASP A 38 4.10 -33.23 20.52
CA ASP A 38 3.87 -34.59 19.99
C ASP A 38 4.63 -35.62 20.82
N GLU A 39 4.25 -36.88 20.70
CA GLU A 39 5.02 -37.99 21.31
C GLU A 39 6.37 -38.19 20.62
N ASP A 40 6.48 -37.76 19.38
CA ASP A 40 7.71 -37.76 18.58
C ASP A 40 8.33 -36.35 18.56
N ILE A 41 9.60 -36.29 18.99
CA ILE A 41 10.38 -35.06 19.06
C ILE A 41 10.55 -34.40 17.69
N ILE A 42 10.64 -35.17 16.63
CA ILE A 42 10.77 -34.65 15.25
C ILE A 42 9.43 -34.03 14.81
N LYS A 43 8.32 -34.71 15.07
CA LYS A 43 6.98 -34.19 14.76
C LYS A 43 6.66 -32.93 15.55
N SER A 44 7.01 -32.89 16.86
CA SER A 44 6.81 -31.69 17.66
C SER A 44 7.64 -30.50 17.13
N SER A 45 8.86 -30.73 16.67
CA SER A 45 9.72 -29.70 16.08
C SER A 45 9.17 -29.20 14.74
N ILE A 46 8.67 -30.09 13.89
CA ILE A 46 8.03 -29.71 12.62
C ILE A 46 6.75 -28.91 12.89
N ALA A 47 5.91 -29.35 13.82
CA ALA A 47 4.69 -28.64 14.21
C ALA A 47 4.97 -27.24 14.74
N ALA A 48 6.03 -27.07 15.54
CA ALA A 48 6.47 -25.77 16.04
C ALA A 48 6.92 -24.86 14.89
N LEU A 49 7.70 -25.38 13.94
CA LEU A 49 8.16 -24.63 12.78
C LEU A 49 6.97 -24.17 11.91
N VAL A 50 6.04 -25.05 11.61
CA VAL A 50 4.80 -24.73 10.84
C VAL A 50 3.96 -23.70 11.57
N SER A 51 3.84 -23.80 12.90
CA SER A 51 3.12 -22.80 13.71
C SER A 51 3.76 -21.41 13.63
N ALA A 52 5.07 -21.31 13.73
CA ALA A 52 5.81 -20.05 13.59
C ALA A 52 5.68 -19.47 12.17
N ALA A 53 5.84 -20.30 11.14
CA ALA A 53 5.69 -19.90 9.74
C ALA A 53 4.28 -19.40 9.41
N ASN A 54 3.24 -20.05 9.92
CA ASN A 54 1.85 -19.61 9.76
C ASN A 54 1.57 -18.26 10.44
N LYS A 55 2.17 -18.00 11.60
CA LYS A 55 2.07 -16.70 12.27
C LYS A 55 2.78 -15.59 11.48
N MET A 56 3.94 -15.91 10.91
CA MET A 56 4.67 -15.00 10.03
C MET A 56 3.84 -14.68 8.78
N ALA A 57 3.33 -15.68 8.07
CA ALA A 57 2.50 -15.51 6.87
C ALA A 57 1.22 -14.71 7.15
N LYS A 58 0.54 -14.94 8.27
CA LYS A 58 -0.61 -14.12 8.69
C LYS A 58 -0.22 -12.67 8.96
N SER A 59 0.96 -12.43 9.53
CA SER A 59 1.48 -11.08 9.78
C SER A 59 1.81 -10.35 8.47
N GLU A 60 2.38 -11.05 7.49
CA GLU A 60 2.67 -10.51 6.15
C GLU A 60 1.37 -10.21 5.39
N ASN A 61 0.40 -11.11 5.38
CA ASN A 61 -0.91 -10.88 4.77
C ASN A 61 -1.66 -9.68 5.38
N ILE A 62 -1.49 -9.40 6.67
CA ILE A 62 -2.05 -8.20 7.31
C ILE A 62 -1.35 -6.94 6.80
N ILE A 63 -0.04 -7.02 6.49
CA ILE A 63 0.74 -5.91 5.94
C ILE A 63 0.37 -5.69 4.47
N GLU A 64 0.27 -6.77 3.67
CA GLU A 64 -0.17 -6.72 2.26
C GLU A 64 -1.60 -6.20 2.15
N GLY A 65 -2.53 -6.64 2.98
CA GLY A 65 -3.91 -6.15 2.98
C GLY A 65 -4.04 -4.66 3.35
N ARG A 66 -3.09 -4.11 4.13
CA ARG A 66 -3.01 -2.66 4.38
C ARG A 66 -2.48 -1.89 3.17
N ASP A 67 -1.51 -2.46 2.46
CA ASP A 67 -0.94 -1.85 1.27
C ASP A 67 -1.91 -1.97 0.08
N GLU A 68 -2.65 -3.05 -0.04
CA GLU A 68 -3.75 -3.19 -1.01
C GLU A 68 -4.81 -2.11 -0.83
N ARG A 69 -5.23 -1.83 0.40
CA ARG A 69 -6.25 -0.80 0.69
C ARG A 69 -5.82 0.60 0.28
N ILE A 70 -4.58 0.98 0.53
CA ILE A 70 -4.07 2.28 0.06
C ILE A 70 -3.96 2.30 -1.46
N MET A 71 -3.57 1.18 -2.10
CA MET A 71 -3.52 1.08 -3.55
C MET A 71 -4.92 1.22 -4.17
N GLU A 72 -5.93 0.58 -3.61
CA GLU A 72 -7.33 0.76 -4.04
C GLU A 72 -7.80 2.20 -3.91
N ILE A 73 -7.50 2.87 -2.78
CA ILE A 73 -7.83 4.28 -2.57
C ILE A 73 -7.14 5.16 -3.62
N MET A 74 -5.84 4.95 -3.85
CA MET A 74 -5.07 5.73 -4.83
C MET A 74 -5.54 5.47 -6.27
N ASN A 75 -5.86 4.23 -6.61
CA ASN A 75 -6.43 3.87 -7.91
C ASN A 75 -7.81 4.52 -8.10
N TYR A 76 -8.65 4.55 -7.07
CA TYR A 76 -9.93 5.23 -7.13
C TYR A 76 -9.77 6.73 -7.40
N ILE A 77 -8.85 7.39 -6.69
CA ILE A 77 -8.51 8.80 -6.92
C ILE A 77 -8.03 9.03 -8.36
N GLN A 78 -7.15 8.15 -8.88
CA GLN A 78 -6.62 8.25 -10.24
C GLN A 78 -7.69 8.08 -11.33
N ASN A 79 -8.69 7.25 -11.08
CA ASN A 79 -9.76 7.00 -12.05
C ASN A 79 -10.91 8.02 -11.97
N ASN A 80 -11.12 8.66 -10.81
CA ASN A 80 -12.21 9.59 -10.55
C ASN A 80 -11.74 11.02 -10.25
N TYR A 81 -10.57 11.40 -10.73
CA TYR A 81 -9.88 12.66 -10.41
C TYR A 81 -10.69 13.93 -10.67
N ALA A 82 -11.69 13.91 -11.57
CA ALA A 82 -12.51 15.06 -11.89
C ALA A 82 -13.43 15.44 -10.72
N ASP A 83 -14.13 14.45 -10.15
CA ASP A 83 -15.24 14.67 -9.21
C ASP A 83 -15.00 14.06 -7.83
N VAL A 84 -13.83 13.45 -7.59
CA VAL A 84 -13.54 12.81 -6.30
C VAL A 84 -13.43 13.84 -5.19
N THR A 85 -14.26 13.66 -4.15
CA THR A 85 -14.19 14.42 -2.91
C THR A 85 -13.82 13.50 -1.74
N MET A 86 -13.37 14.10 -0.64
CA MET A 86 -13.10 13.33 0.59
C MET A 86 -14.37 12.64 1.12
N ASP A 87 -15.55 13.22 0.90
CA ASP A 87 -16.83 12.65 1.30
C ASP A 87 -17.17 11.38 0.52
N VAL A 88 -17.04 11.44 -0.80
CA VAL A 88 -17.25 10.29 -1.68
C VAL A 88 -16.29 9.16 -1.33
N LEU A 89 -15.02 9.49 -1.10
CA LEU A 89 -14.00 8.51 -0.77
C LEU A 89 -14.25 7.88 0.61
N ALA A 90 -14.57 8.69 1.62
CA ALA A 90 -14.89 8.25 2.97
C ALA A 90 -16.09 7.28 2.98
N LYS A 91 -17.16 7.64 2.28
CA LYS A 91 -18.36 6.81 2.12
C LYS A 91 -18.05 5.47 1.42
N LYS A 92 -17.28 5.53 0.32
CA LYS A 92 -16.92 4.33 -0.46
C LYS A 92 -16.11 3.31 0.36
N PHE A 93 -15.15 3.79 1.13
CA PHE A 93 -14.26 2.92 1.91
C PHE A 93 -14.72 2.66 3.35
N GLY A 94 -15.88 3.20 3.75
CA GLY A 94 -16.43 3.02 5.09
C GLY A 94 -15.54 3.61 6.19
N LEU A 95 -14.89 4.75 5.91
CA LEU A 95 -13.93 5.41 6.81
C LEU A 95 -14.41 6.82 7.15
N SER A 96 -14.04 7.31 8.35
CA SER A 96 -14.24 8.73 8.66
C SER A 96 -13.24 9.61 7.90
N LYS A 97 -13.65 10.83 7.52
CA LYS A 97 -12.76 11.77 6.79
C LYS A 97 -11.44 12.04 7.52
N PRO A 98 -11.41 12.29 8.85
CA PRO A 98 -10.16 12.51 9.57
C PRO A 98 -9.24 11.29 9.50
N TYR A 99 -9.80 10.10 9.71
CA TYR A 99 -9.02 8.86 9.61
C TYR A 99 -8.47 8.66 8.20
N LEU A 100 -9.31 8.80 7.17
CA LEU A 100 -8.91 8.63 5.78
C LEU A 100 -7.82 9.63 5.37
N SER A 101 -7.92 10.89 5.78
CA SER A 101 -6.90 11.92 5.51
C SER A 101 -5.55 11.55 6.12
N LYS A 102 -5.56 11.12 7.40
CA LYS A 102 -4.36 10.65 8.10
C LYS A 102 -3.79 9.40 7.44
N TYR A 103 -4.64 8.42 7.13
CA TYR A 103 -4.27 7.15 6.52
C TYR A 103 -3.60 7.34 5.15
N ILE A 104 -4.19 8.17 4.26
CA ILE A 104 -3.60 8.50 2.95
C ILE A 104 -2.22 9.12 3.16
N LYS A 105 -2.09 10.12 4.04
CA LYS A 105 -0.82 10.81 4.27
C LYS A 105 0.26 9.88 4.83
N GLU A 106 -0.08 9.03 5.80
CA GLU A 106 0.87 8.09 6.42
C GLU A 106 1.32 6.98 5.47
N LYS A 107 0.40 6.49 4.61
CA LYS A 107 0.68 5.35 3.72
C LYS A 107 1.26 5.75 2.37
N SER A 108 0.83 6.88 1.80
CA SER A 108 1.29 7.36 0.48
C SER A 108 2.33 8.47 0.56
N GLY A 109 2.56 9.08 1.74
CA GLY A 109 3.41 10.26 1.89
C GLY A 109 2.79 11.57 1.35
N MET A 110 1.59 11.52 0.74
CA MET A 110 0.93 12.65 0.10
C MET A 110 -0.39 12.98 0.78
N THR A 111 -0.82 14.25 0.73
CA THR A 111 -2.19 14.60 1.11
C THR A 111 -3.18 14.13 0.03
N PHE A 112 -4.47 13.98 0.40
CA PHE A 112 -5.53 13.69 -0.58
C PHE A 112 -5.56 14.72 -1.72
N GLN A 113 -5.41 16.02 -1.39
CA GLN A 113 -5.40 17.07 -2.40
C GLN A 113 -4.21 16.96 -3.36
N ASP A 114 -3.02 16.60 -2.85
CA ASP A 114 -1.85 16.40 -3.69
C ASP A 114 -1.99 15.17 -4.58
N ALA A 115 -2.61 14.09 -4.07
CA ALA A 115 -2.93 12.91 -4.86
C ALA A 115 -3.91 13.24 -6.02
N VAL A 116 -4.96 14.01 -5.75
CA VAL A 116 -5.90 14.47 -6.79
C VAL A 116 -5.20 15.38 -7.82
N LYS A 117 -4.38 16.35 -7.36
CA LYS A 117 -3.60 17.21 -8.26
C LYS A 117 -2.67 16.39 -9.15
N ALA A 118 -1.95 15.43 -8.57
CA ALA A 118 -1.05 14.56 -9.32
C ALA A 118 -1.80 13.74 -10.38
N ALA A 119 -2.97 13.18 -10.03
CA ALA A 119 -3.82 12.43 -10.96
C ALA A 119 -4.30 13.32 -12.14
N ARG A 120 -4.77 14.53 -11.84
CA ARG A 120 -5.18 15.52 -12.85
C ARG A 120 -4.04 15.91 -13.79
N MET A 121 -2.85 16.17 -13.23
CA MET A 121 -1.66 16.52 -14.03
C MET A 121 -1.19 15.35 -14.90
N LYS A 122 -1.21 14.13 -14.39
CA LYS A 122 -0.88 12.91 -15.15
C LYS A 122 -1.84 12.71 -16.34
N LYS A 123 -3.13 12.93 -16.12
CA LYS A 123 -4.15 12.87 -17.20
C LYS A 123 -3.94 13.96 -18.23
N ALA A 124 -3.73 15.21 -17.78
CA ALA A 124 -3.46 16.34 -18.67
C ALA A 124 -2.24 16.10 -19.56
N ARG A 125 -1.14 15.59 -18.97
CA ARG A 125 0.07 15.21 -19.71
C ARG A 125 -0.24 14.20 -20.82
N ARG A 126 -1.04 13.18 -20.52
CA ARG A 126 -1.44 12.19 -21.51
C ARG A 126 -2.27 12.79 -22.63
N LEU A 127 -3.26 13.62 -22.31
CA LEU A 127 -4.09 14.28 -23.30
C LEU A 127 -3.28 15.24 -24.20
N LEU A 128 -2.32 15.97 -23.65
CA LEU A 128 -1.44 16.84 -24.43
C LEU A 128 -0.61 16.05 -25.47
N LYS A 129 -0.21 14.83 -25.14
CA LYS A 129 0.57 13.96 -26.03
C LYS A 129 -0.32 13.23 -27.06
N GLU A 130 -1.49 12.73 -26.63
CA GLU A 130 -2.30 11.79 -27.39
C GLU A 130 -3.46 12.47 -28.17
N SER A 131 -3.81 13.72 -27.84
CA SER A 131 -4.95 14.40 -28.47
C SER A 131 -4.56 15.74 -29.11
N ASN A 132 -5.45 16.26 -30.00
CA ASN A 132 -5.35 17.59 -30.61
C ASN A 132 -6.17 18.65 -29.85
N GLN A 133 -6.71 18.32 -28.66
CA GLN A 133 -7.51 19.26 -27.88
C GLN A 133 -6.71 20.51 -27.50
N THR A 134 -7.38 21.65 -27.39
CA THR A 134 -6.72 22.88 -26.92
C THR A 134 -6.30 22.74 -25.44
N VAL A 135 -5.38 23.58 -25.01
CA VAL A 135 -4.92 23.58 -23.61
C VAL A 135 -6.07 23.91 -22.66
N GLU A 136 -6.95 24.81 -23.07
CA GLU A 136 -8.17 25.22 -22.35
C GLU A 136 -9.13 24.04 -22.18
N SER A 137 -9.38 23.31 -23.29
CA SER A 137 -10.24 22.12 -23.27
C SER A 137 -9.66 21.03 -22.35
N ILE A 138 -8.35 20.81 -22.40
CA ILE A 138 -7.67 19.85 -21.51
C ILE A 138 -7.78 20.30 -20.06
N ALA A 139 -7.51 21.58 -19.75
CA ALA A 139 -7.63 22.11 -18.40
C ALA A 139 -9.03 21.87 -17.82
N ALA A 140 -10.07 22.21 -18.58
CA ALA A 140 -11.46 21.97 -18.20
C ALA A 140 -11.75 20.47 -17.99
N SER A 141 -11.31 19.61 -18.90
CA SER A 141 -11.54 18.15 -18.83
C SER A 141 -10.89 17.47 -17.63
N VAL A 142 -9.84 18.07 -17.07
CA VAL A 142 -9.15 17.56 -15.86
C VAL A 142 -9.56 18.32 -14.59
N GLY A 143 -10.63 19.14 -14.67
CA GLY A 143 -11.25 19.78 -13.51
C GLY A 143 -10.59 21.11 -13.08
N TYR A 144 -10.05 21.87 -14.03
CA TYR A 144 -9.56 23.23 -13.81
C TYR A 144 -10.37 24.24 -14.64
N GLU A 145 -11.16 25.07 -13.98
CA GLU A 145 -11.89 26.16 -14.63
C GLU A 145 -10.96 27.32 -15.07
N ASN A 146 -9.90 27.55 -14.27
CA ASN A 146 -8.94 28.62 -14.57
C ASN A 146 -7.69 28.04 -15.25
N VAL A 147 -7.51 28.37 -16.53
CA VAL A 147 -6.41 27.91 -17.38
C VAL A 147 -5.04 28.43 -16.90
N GLU A 148 -4.98 29.66 -16.39
CA GLU A 148 -3.71 30.22 -15.88
C GLU A 148 -3.25 29.47 -14.62
N HIS A 149 -4.20 29.12 -13.75
CA HIS A 149 -3.92 28.28 -12.60
C HIS A 149 -3.42 26.90 -13.02
N PHE A 150 -4.09 26.27 -14.00
CA PHE A 150 -3.65 25.01 -14.59
C PHE A 150 -2.22 25.12 -15.16
N ASN A 151 -1.93 26.16 -15.96
CA ASN A 151 -0.61 26.36 -16.57
C ASN A 151 0.50 26.46 -15.52
N ARG A 152 0.26 27.18 -14.40
CA ARG A 152 1.20 27.29 -13.28
C ARG A 152 1.44 25.94 -12.62
N LEU A 153 0.40 25.17 -12.34
CA LEU A 153 0.51 23.84 -11.74
C LEU A 153 1.20 22.84 -12.68
N PHE A 154 0.89 22.88 -13.96
CA PHE A 154 1.52 22.01 -14.96
C PHE A 154 3.03 22.33 -15.09
N LYS A 155 3.39 23.62 -15.17
CA LYS A 155 4.79 24.05 -15.19
C LYS A 155 5.52 23.63 -13.91
N LYS A 156 4.88 23.73 -12.74
CA LYS A 156 5.47 23.26 -11.48
C LYS A 156 5.71 21.75 -11.46
N ALA A 157 4.82 20.97 -12.08
CA ALA A 157 4.90 19.50 -12.07
C ALA A 157 5.88 18.94 -13.11
N TYR A 158 6.05 19.61 -14.25
CA TYR A 158 6.82 19.10 -15.39
C TYR A 158 7.92 20.06 -15.89
N GLU A 159 8.18 21.15 -15.17
CA GLU A 159 9.19 22.18 -15.46
C GLU A 159 9.01 22.90 -16.80
N MET A 160 7.93 22.64 -17.51
CA MET A 160 7.58 23.25 -18.80
C MET A 160 6.08 23.57 -18.89
N THR A 161 5.73 24.55 -19.73
CA THR A 161 4.33 24.88 -19.99
C THR A 161 3.66 23.78 -20.82
N PRO A 162 2.29 23.65 -20.76
CA PRO A 162 1.57 22.69 -21.59
C PRO A 162 1.86 22.80 -23.09
N VAL A 163 2.03 24.03 -23.59
CA VAL A 163 2.36 24.28 -25.00
C VAL A 163 3.76 23.80 -25.35
N GLN A 164 4.76 24.08 -24.48
CA GLN A 164 6.12 23.58 -24.66
C GLN A 164 6.16 22.07 -24.60
N PHE A 165 5.44 21.47 -23.64
CA PHE A 165 5.34 20.03 -23.53
C PHE A 165 4.78 19.38 -24.80
N ARG A 166 3.70 19.95 -25.36
CA ARG A 166 3.11 19.45 -26.61
C ARG A 166 4.09 19.49 -27.78
N ARG A 167 4.82 20.61 -27.93
CA ARG A 167 5.82 20.75 -29.01
C ARG A 167 6.97 19.73 -28.91
N GLN A 168 7.30 19.35 -27.71
CA GLN A 168 8.45 18.45 -27.48
C GLN A 168 8.07 16.98 -27.64
N TYR A 169 6.83 16.59 -27.29
CA TYR A 169 6.44 15.18 -27.15
C TYR A 169 5.35 14.75 -28.14
N LYS A 170 4.93 15.61 -29.04
CA LYS A 170 4.00 15.33 -30.13
C LYS A 170 4.64 15.56 -31.48
#